data_6437f3afe35c6275037dea619b9c9666
#
_entry.id   6437f3afe35c6275037dea619b9c9666
#
_cell.length_a   1.000
_cell.length_b   1.000
_cell.length_c   1.000
_cell.angle_alpha   90.00
_cell.angle_beta   90.00
_cell.angle_gamma   90.00
#
_symmetry.space_group_name_H-M   'P 1'
#
loop_
_entity.id
_entity.type
_entity.pdbx_description
1 polymer ?
#
loop_
_entity_poly.entity_id
_entity_poly.type
_entity_poly.pdbx_seq_one_letter_code
_entity_poly.pdbx_strand_id
1 'polypeptide(L)'
;MSIITSLIADTDNAAQREKMACLLTRLFNGDIDPAEVFTPDYQQVTDGHTLDYRGFIQHLSHVSSQTRTIAFTVAEIACHNELLADRHIVTVTYPGGRQAEIEVYLFAALREEKIWRIHEVTRALSGDASDRTLAHATE
;
A
#
# COMPACT_ATOMS: atom_id res chain seq x y z
N MET A 1 -0.59 -20.46 -6.71
CA MET A 1 0.44 -19.43 -6.50
C MET A 1 -0.24 -18.20 -5.90
N SER A 2 0.29 -17.67 -4.81
CA SER A 2 -0.27 -16.48 -4.18
C SER A 2 -0.04 -15.24 -5.06
N ILE A 3 -0.80 -14.16 -4.79
CA ILE A 3 -0.65 -12.89 -5.50
C ILE A 3 0.77 -12.36 -5.34
N ILE A 4 1.33 -12.46 -4.13
CA ILE A 4 2.70 -12.00 -3.86
C ILE A 4 3.71 -12.84 -4.62
N THR A 5 3.57 -14.17 -4.60
CA THR A 5 4.47 -15.06 -5.33
C THR A 5 4.43 -14.79 -6.83
N SER A 6 3.23 -14.59 -7.39
CA SER A 6 3.07 -14.25 -8.81
C SER A 6 3.79 -12.96 -9.17
N LEU A 7 3.70 -11.95 -8.30
CA LEU A 7 4.37 -10.66 -8.52
C LEU A 7 5.89 -10.82 -8.50
N ILE A 8 6.41 -11.52 -7.49
CA ILE A 8 7.86 -11.69 -7.30
C ILE A 8 8.47 -12.53 -8.40
N ALA A 9 7.76 -13.57 -8.86
CA ALA A 9 8.23 -14.48 -9.89
C ALA A 9 8.30 -13.86 -11.28
N ASP A 10 7.66 -12.71 -11.49
CA ASP A 10 7.69 -12.05 -12.80
C ASP A 10 9.09 -11.53 -13.09
N THR A 11 9.57 -11.79 -14.30
CA THR A 11 10.91 -11.35 -14.74
C THR A 11 10.89 -9.99 -15.42
N ASP A 12 9.69 -9.48 -15.76
CA ASP A 12 9.53 -8.17 -16.37
C ASP A 12 9.20 -7.14 -15.30
N ASN A 13 10.08 -6.16 -15.12
CA ASN A 13 9.89 -5.14 -14.10
C ASN A 13 8.64 -4.28 -14.35
N ALA A 14 8.31 -4.00 -15.62
CA ALA A 14 7.07 -3.28 -15.94
C ALA A 14 5.84 -4.06 -15.50
N ALA A 15 5.84 -5.38 -15.69
CA ALA A 15 4.74 -6.23 -15.24
C ALA A 15 4.67 -6.29 -13.71
N GLN A 16 5.81 -6.30 -13.02
CA GLN A 16 5.85 -6.24 -11.56
C GLN A 16 5.21 -4.95 -11.04
N ARG A 17 5.53 -3.81 -11.68
CA ARG A 17 4.91 -2.52 -11.30
C ARG A 17 3.40 -2.55 -11.47
N GLU A 18 2.92 -3.09 -12.59
CA GLU A 18 1.48 -3.19 -12.83
C GLU A 18 0.78 -4.11 -11.84
N LYS A 19 1.40 -5.25 -11.53
CA LYS A 19 0.84 -6.19 -10.54
C LYS A 19 0.79 -5.57 -9.16
N MET A 20 1.80 -4.81 -8.76
CA MET A 20 1.81 -4.13 -7.47
C MET A 20 0.73 -3.04 -7.41
N ALA A 21 0.60 -2.24 -8.47
CA ALA A 21 -0.45 -1.22 -8.54
C ALA A 21 -1.84 -1.85 -8.47
N CYS A 22 -2.04 -2.96 -9.16
CA CYS A 22 -3.30 -3.70 -9.13
C CYS A 22 -3.59 -4.26 -7.73
N LEU A 23 -2.59 -4.82 -7.07
CA LEU A 23 -2.75 -5.33 -5.70
C LEU A 23 -3.18 -4.22 -4.74
N LEU A 24 -2.49 -3.08 -4.77
CA LEU A 24 -2.82 -1.95 -3.91
C LEU A 24 -4.24 -1.43 -4.19
N THR A 25 -4.60 -1.29 -5.46
CA THR A 25 -5.94 -0.83 -5.86
C THR A 25 -7.03 -1.77 -5.34
N ARG A 26 -6.85 -3.08 -5.55
CA ARG A 26 -7.83 -4.08 -5.11
C ARG A 26 -7.95 -4.13 -3.60
N LEU A 27 -6.81 -3.99 -2.91
CA LEU A 27 -6.77 -4.02 -1.45
C LEU A 27 -7.58 -2.84 -0.86
N PHE A 28 -7.36 -1.62 -1.36
CA PHE A 28 -8.05 -0.43 -0.86
C PHE A 28 -9.51 -0.33 -1.33
N ASN A 29 -9.86 -1.01 -2.43
CA ASN A 29 -11.26 -1.08 -2.89
C ASN A 29 -12.05 -2.23 -2.23
N GLY A 30 -11.39 -3.05 -1.41
CA GLY A 30 -12.06 -4.19 -0.76
C GLY A 30 -12.29 -5.39 -1.69
N ASP A 31 -11.57 -5.44 -2.82
CA ASP A 31 -11.75 -6.50 -3.82
C ASP A 31 -10.87 -7.72 -3.55
N ILE A 32 -10.07 -7.70 -2.50
CA ILE A 32 -9.25 -8.83 -2.09
C ILE A 32 -9.28 -8.93 -0.56
N ASP A 33 -9.33 -10.17 -0.07
CA ASP A 33 -9.24 -10.42 1.37
C ASP A 33 -7.81 -10.16 1.84
N PRO A 34 -7.58 -9.22 2.78
CA PRO A 34 -6.23 -8.96 3.29
C PRO A 34 -5.52 -10.20 3.83
N ALA A 35 -6.27 -11.21 4.33
CA ALA A 35 -5.69 -12.45 4.81
C ALA A 35 -4.98 -13.26 3.72
N GLU A 36 -5.29 -13.01 2.44
CA GLU A 36 -4.58 -13.64 1.32
C GLU A 36 -3.21 -13.03 1.07
N VAL A 37 -2.96 -11.82 1.57
CA VAL A 37 -1.75 -11.04 1.29
C VAL A 37 -0.87 -10.90 2.53
N PHE A 38 -1.48 -10.77 3.71
CA PHE A 38 -0.78 -10.46 4.96
C PHE A 38 -0.89 -11.59 5.96
N THR A 39 0.17 -11.78 6.77
CA THR A 39 0.15 -12.75 7.86
C THR A 39 -0.74 -12.26 9.00
N PRO A 40 -1.24 -13.18 9.87
CA PRO A 40 -2.04 -12.77 11.02
C PRO A 40 -1.32 -11.84 12.01
N ASP A 41 0.02 -11.92 12.07
CA ASP A 41 0.86 -11.08 12.93
C ASP A 41 1.42 -9.85 12.23
N TYR A 42 0.83 -9.48 11.09
CA TYR A 42 1.28 -8.34 10.30
C TYR A 42 1.41 -7.06 11.10
N GLN A 43 2.47 -6.31 10.85
CA GLN A 43 2.69 -4.99 11.41
C GLN A 43 3.11 -4.02 10.30
N GLN A 44 2.69 -2.77 10.46
CA GLN A 44 3.05 -1.70 9.55
C GLN A 44 3.55 -0.50 10.33
N VAL A 45 4.66 0.08 9.88
CA VAL A 45 5.17 1.34 10.41
C VAL A 45 5.17 2.36 9.27
N THR A 46 4.35 3.40 9.41
CA THR A 46 4.21 4.47 8.41
C THR A 46 4.54 5.80 9.07
N ASP A 47 5.61 6.45 8.62
CA ASP A 47 6.07 7.72 9.18
C ASP A 47 6.19 7.67 10.71
N GLY A 48 6.64 6.52 11.25
CA GLY A 48 6.80 6.29 12.67
C GLY A 48 5.55 5.85 13.43
N HIS A 49 4.41 5.72 12.75
CA HIS A 49 3.15 5.25 13.35
C HIS A 49 2.99 3.76 13.11
N THR A 50 2.84 2.98 14.20
CA THR A 50 2.73 1.52 14.13
C THR A 50 1.27 1.09 14.16
N LEU A 51 0.90 0.22 13.22
CA LEU A 51 -0.40 -0.46 13.20
C LEU A 51 -0.15 -1.95 13.22
N ASP A 52 -0.96 -2.68 14.02
CA ASP A 52 -1.03 -4.13 13.93
C ASP A 52 -2.04 -4.53 12.83
N TYR A 53 -2.30 -5.84 12.67
CA TYR A 53 -3.23 -6.32 11.65
C TYR A 53 -4.60 -5.66 11.80
N ARG A 54 -5.14 -5.62 13.01
CA ARG A 54 -6.46 -5.03 13.26
C ARG A 54 -6.48 -3.53 12.93
N GLY A 55 -5.44 -2.80 13.34
CA GLY A 55 -5.30 -1.38 13.02
C GLY A 55 -5.19 -1.14 11.53
N PHE A 56 -4.49 -2.03 10.82
CA PHE A 56 -4.38 -1.95 9.37
C PHE A 56 -5.74 -2.16 8.68
N ILE A 57 -6.55 -3.10 9.15
CA ILE A 57 -7.91 -3.31 8.60
C ILE A 57 -8.77 -2.05 8.84
N GLN A 58 -8.67 -1.46 10.02
CA GLN A 58 -9.36 -0.19 10.31
C GLN A 58 -8.89 0.93 9.39
N HIS A 59 -7.58 0.98 9.11
CA HIS A 59 -7.00 1.93 8.19
C HIS A 59 -7.58 1.81 6.78
N LEU A 60 -7.66 0.59 6.24
CA LEU A 60 -8.25 0.36 4.92
C LEU A 60 -9.70 0.86 4.85
N SER A 61 -10.48 0.55 5.86
CA SER A 61 -11.88 0.99 5.95
C SER A 61 -11.99 2.50 6.06
N HIS A 62 -11.14 3.13 6.87
CA HIS A 62 -11.13 4.57 7.05
C HIS A 62 -10.80 5.29 5.74
N VAL A 63 -9.75 4.87 5.04
CA VAL A 63 -9.36 5.48 3.76
C VAL A 63 -10.49 5.36 2.74
N SER A 64 -11.12 4.20 2.65
CA SER A 64 -12.26 3.98 1.76
C SER A 64 -13.42 4.93 2.08
N SER A 65 -13.67 5.20 3.36
CA SER A 65 -14.76 6.09 3.80
C SER A 65 -14.46 7.58 3.55
N GLN A 66 -13.19 7.96 3.49
CA GLN A 66 -12.77 9.36 3.38
C GLN A 66 -12.48 9.80 1.95
N THR A 67 -12.42 8.88 1.01
CA THR A 67 -12.04 9.18 -0.37
C THR A 67 -13.15 8.77 -1.34
N ARG A 68 -13.30 9.54 -2.42
CA ARG A 68 -14.19 9.17 -3.52
C ARG A 68 -13.50 8.16 -4.45
N THR A 69 -12.23 8.43 -4.78
CA THR A 69 -11.39 7.49 -5.54
C THR A 69 -9.98 7.51 -5.01
N ILE A 70 -9.28 6.38 -5.20
CA ILE A 70 -7.87 6.25 -4.89
C ILE A 70 -7.21 5.48 -6.02
N ALA A 71 -6.09 6.01 -6.52
CA ALA A 71 -5.34 5.40 -7.62
C ALA A 71 -3.88 5.27 -7.24
N PHE A 72 -3.23 4.20 -7.70
CA PHE A 72 -1.84 3.90 -7.41
C PHE A 72 -1.03 3.83 -8.69
N THR A 73 0.10 4.53 -8.71
CA THR A 73 1.09 4.44 -9.79
C THR A 73 2.39 3.99 -9.18
N VAL A 74 2.86 2.78 -9.54
CA VAL A 74 4.13 2.26 -9.06
C VAL A 74 5.23 2.72 -10.00
N ALA A 75 6.11 3.57 -9.49
CA ALA A 75 7.19 4.15 -10.28
C ALA A 75 8.41 3.23 -10.36
N GLU A 76 8.74 2.56 -9.25
CA GLU A 76 9.87 1.65 -9.16
C GLU A 76 9.51 0.49 -8.24
N ILE A 77 10.05 -0.70 -8.54
CA ILE A 77 9.89 -1.87 -7.69
C ILE A 77 11.14 -2.75 -7.83
N ALA A 78 11.53 -3.37 -6.74
CA ALA A 78 12.61 -4.36 -6.71
C ALA A 78 12.26 -5.44 -5.70
N CYS A 79 12.56 -6.68 -6.06
CA CYS A 79 12.34 -7.84 -5.19
C CYS A 79 13.64 -8.63 -5.12
N HIS A 80 14.04 -9.01 -3.91
CA HIS A 80 15.21 -9.85 -3.70
C HIS A 80 15.02 -10.65 -2.42
N ASN A 81 15.13 -11.99 -2.55
CA ASN A 81 14.90 -12.89 -1.42
C ASN A 81 13.51 -12.66 -0.79
N GLU A 82 13.45 -12.33 0.48
CA GLU A 82 12.21 -12.12 1.22
C GLU A 82 11.90 -10.63 1.43
N LEU A 83 12.35 -9.78 0.50
CA LEU A 83 12.13 -8.33 0.57
C LEU A 83 11.60 -7.79 -0.75
N LEU A 84 10.58 -6.96 -0.65
CA LEU A 84 10.04 -6.20 -1.76
C LEU A 84 10.15 -4.72 -1.41
N ALA A 85 10.70 -3.92 -2.32
CA ALA A 85 10.78 -2.48 -2.16
C ALA A 85 10.08 -1.79 -3.32
N ASP A 86 9.31 -0.74 -3.04
CA ASP A 86 8.71 0.05 -4.10
C ASP A 86 8.71 1.54 -3.76
N ARG A 87 8.57 2.34 -4.82
CA ARG A 87 8.21 3.74 -4.72
C ARG A 87 6.95 3.93 -5.55
N HIS A 88 5.89 4.37 -4.91
CA HIS A 88 4.63 4.57 -5.61
C HIS A 88 3.99 5.92 -5.24
N ILE A 89 3.08 6.36 -6.09
CA ILE A 89 2.34 7.59 -5.89
C ILE A 89 0.87 7.22 -5.73
N VAL A 90 0.29 7.70 -4.65
CA VAL A 90 -1.14 7.56 -4.37
C VAL A 90 -1.81 8.87 -4.77
N THR A 91 -2.79 8.77 -5.66
CA THR A 91 -3.64 9.90 -6.03
C THR A 91 -5.00 9.69 -5.39
N VAL A 92 -5.36 10.55 -4.44
CA VAL A 92 -6.66 10.49 -3.78
C VAL A 92 -7.55 11.61 -4.29
N THR A 93 -8.82 11.29 -4.51
CA THR A 93 -9.86 12.28 -4.80
C THR A 93 -10.83 12.23 -3.63
N TYR A 94 -10.99 13.37 -2.96
CA TYR A 94 -11.91 13.49 -1.83
C TYR A 94 -13.33 13.77 -2.32
N PRO A 95 -14.36 13.54 -1.49
CA PRO A 95 -15.70 14.04 -1.79
C PRO A 95 -15.63 15.55 -2.03
N GLY A 96 -16.26 16.01 -3.11
CA GLY A 96 -16.18 17.41 -3.54
C GLY A 96 -15.15 17.67 -4.62
N GLY A 97 -14.30 16.70 -4.93
CA GLY A 97 -13.39 16.75 -6.08
C GLY A 97 -11.97 17.22 -5.80
N ARG A 98 -11.63 17.63 -4.57
CA ARG A 98 -10.25 17.99 -4.23
C ARG A 98 -9.34 16.76 -4.36
N GLN A 99 -8.16 16.95 -4.91
CA GLN A 99 -7.18 15.87 -5.09
C GLN A 99 -5.90 16.15 -4.32
N ALA A 100 -5.23 15.08 -3.93
CA ALA A 100 -3.90 15.12 -3.34
C ALA A 100 -3.07 13.97 -3.88
N GLU A 101 -1.76 14.20 -4.00
CA GLU A 101 -0.80 13.17 -4.40
C GLU A 101 0.22 12.98 -3.31
N ILE A 102 0.45 11.71 -2.95
CA ILE A 102 1.36 11.32 -1.88
C ILE A 102 2.32 10.28 -2.43
N GLU A 103 3.62 10.55 -2.31
CA GLU A 103 4.66 9.60 -2.67
C GLU A 103 4.97 8.72 -1.47
N VAL A 104 5.10 7.41 -1.71
CA VAL A 104 5.37 6.41 -0.68
C VAL A 104 6.62 5.63 -1.06
N TYR A 105 7.56 5.52 -0.11
CA TYR A 105 8.71 4.63 -0.18
C TYR A 105 8.47 3.47 0.77
N LEU A 106 8.39 2.27 0.24
CA LEU A 106 7.88 1.11 0.98
C LEU A 106 8.89 -0.03 0.95
N PHE A 107 9.09 -0.66 2.12
CA PHE A 107 9.80 -1.93 2.25
C PHE A 107 8.87 -2.95 2.88
N ALA A 108 8.59 -4.03 2.15
CA ALA A 108 7.74 -5.13 2.61
C ALA A 108 8.61 -6.36 2.84
N ALA A 109 8.55 -6.91 4.04
CA ALA A 109 9.20 -8.16 4.38
C ALA A 109 8.23 -9.31 4.17
N LEU A 110 8.70 -10.38 3.54
CA LEU A 110 7.89 -11.52 3.13
C LEU A 110 8.22 -12.75 3.94
N ARG A 111 7.20 -13.56 4.21
CA ARG A 111 7.33 -14.84 4.92
C ARG A 111 6.20 -15.75 4.45
N GLU A 112 6.57 -16.95 3.97
CA GLU A 112 5.59 -17.96 3.54
C GLU A 112 4.57 -17.42 2.54
N GLU A 113 5.06 -16.69 1.50
CA GLU A 113 4.27 -16.13 0.41
C GLU A 113 3.34 -14.98 0.83
N LYS A 114 3.55 -14.41 2.01
CA LYS A 114 2.74 -13.28 2.50
C LYS A 114 3.63 -12.18 3.07
N ILE A 115 3.08 -11.00 3.19
CA ILE A 115 3.73 -9.86 3.82
C ILE A 115 3.47 -9.94 5.33
N TRP A 116 4.53 -9.89 6.12
CA TRP A 116 4.41 -9.88 7.57
C TRP A 116 4.76 -8.53 8.18
N ARG A 117 5.44 -7.65 7.44
CA ARG A 117 5.83 -6.33 7.93
C ARG A 117 5.99 -5.37 6.76
N ILE A 118 5.51 -4.14 6.94
CA ILE A 118 5.82 -3.02 6.04
C ILE A 118 6.43 -1.88 6.86
N HIS A 119 7.51 -1.31 6.33
CA HIS A 119 8.05 -0.03 6.76
C HIS A 119 7.93 0.93 5.60
N GLU A 120 7.30 2.09 5.82
CA GLU A 120 7.15 3.07 4.76
C GLU A 120 7.25 4.49 5.29
N VAL A 121 7.70 5.38 4.42
CA VAL A 121 7.69 6.82 4.64
C VAL A 121 6.97 7.50 3.50
N THR A 122 6.35 8.63 3.77
CA THR A 122 5.54 9.35 2.81
C THR A 122 6.01 10.78 2.63
N ARG A 123 5.68 11.34 1.46
CA ARG A 123 5.95 12.74 1.14
C ARG A 123 4.78 13.30 0.34
N ALA A 124 4.24 14.45 0.78
CA ALA A 124 3.18 15.12 0.01
C ALA A 124 3.79 15.74 -1.24
N LEU A 125 3.24 15.41 -2.41
CA LEU A 125 3.64 15.99 -3.70
C LEU A 125 2.74 17.16 -4.07
N SER A 126 1.44 17.07 -3.75
CA SER A 126 0.47 18.13 -3.98
C SER A 126 -0.65 18.03 -2.93
N GLY A 127 -1.46 19.07 -2.80
CA GLY A 127 -2.46 19.16 -1.74
C GLY A 127 -1.86 19.77 -0.49
N ASP A 128 -2.45 19.49 0.67
CA ASP A 128 -1.95 19.94 1.96
C ASP A 128 -0.93 18.95 2.53
N ALA A 129 0.08 19.45 3.24
CA ALA A 129 1.03 18.59 3.94
C ALA A 129 0.32 17.62 4.89
N SER A 130 -0.81 18.02 5.47
CA SER A 130 -1.62 17.19 6.36
C SER A 130 -2.25 15.99 5.67
N ASP A 131 -2.34 15.97 4.33
CA ASP A 131 -2.88 14.81 3.60
C ASP A 131 -2.03 13.55 3.80
N ARG A 132 -0.76 13.69 4.20
CA ARG A 132 0.09 12.55 4.56
C ARG A 132 -0.47 11.72 5.70
N THR A 133 -1.23 12.33 6.60
CA THR A 133 -1.80 11.60 7.75
C THR A 133 -2.74 10.49 7.32
N LEU A 134 -3.33 10.60 6.13
CA LEU A 134 -4.20 9.55 5.59
C LEU A 134 -3.46 8.22 5.44
N ALA A 135 -2.14 8.23 5.29
CA ALA A 135 -1.34 7.02 5.11
C ALA A 135 -1.35 6.08 6.32
N HIS A 136 -1.69 6.58 7.52
CA HIS A 136 -1.74 5.77 8.74
C HIS A 136 -3.02 5.96 9.54
N ALA A 137 -3.95 6.80 9.08
CA ALA A 137 -5.16 7.14 9.83
C ALA A 137 -6.10 5.94 9.94
N THR A 138 -6.71 5.76 11.12
CA THR A 138 -7.71 4.73 11.40
C THR A 138 -9.07 5.32 11.76
N GLU A 139 -9.11 6.63 11.96
CA GLU A 139 -10.34 7.37 12.28
C GLU A 139 -10.21 8.86 11.93
#